data_60c02999305cbc5c0861d37bdd1080fa
#
_entry.id   60c02999305cbc5c0861d37bdd1080fa
#
_cell.length_a   1.000
_cell.length_b   1.000
_cell.length_c   1.000
_cell.angle_alpha   90.00
_cell.angle_beta   90.00
_cell.angle_gamma   90.00
#
_symmetry.space_group_name_H-M   'P 1'
#
loop_
_entity.id
_entity.type
_entity.pdbx_description
1 polymer ?
#
loop_
_entity_poly.entity_id
_entity_poly.type
_entity_poly.pdbx_seq_one_letter_code
_entity_poly.pdbx_strand_id
1 'polypeptide(L)' 'MDSIKISVIMGVYNEEEIWVRESIESILNQTYKNLEFVIILDNPENKKLKSVIEEYSKKDNRIRFYINEKNLGLIDTL' A
#
# COMPACT_ATOMS: atom_id res chain seq x y z
N MET A 1 -18.89 7.92 17.07
CA MET A 1 -18.80 7.80 16.74
C MET A 1 -17.89 7.97 15.97
N ASP A 2 -17.33 8.16 15.91
CA ASP A 2 -16.35 8.42 15.43
C ASP A 2 -15.49 7.43 15.17
N SER A 3 -15.69 6.35 15.18
CA SER A 3 -14.74 5.32 15.00
C SER A 3 -14.91 4.61 13.69
N ILE A 4 -15.42 5.27 12.69
CA ILE A 4 -15.48 4.65 11.38
C ILE A 4 -14.08 4.56 10.82
N LYS A 5 -13.66 3.37 10.48
CA LYS A 5 -12.37 3.15 9.86
C LYS A 5 -12.55 3.01 8.36
N ILE A 6 -11.77 3.76 7.61
CA ILE A 6 -11.80 3.69 6.17
C ILE A 6 -10.62 2.86 5.71
N SER A 7 -10.89 1.86 4.89
CA SER A 7 -9.84 1.01 4.34
C SER A 7 -9.69 1.31 2.87
N VAL A 8 -8.47 1.61 2.45
CA VAL A 8 -8.15 1.84 1.05
C VAL A 8 -7.19 0.75 0.62
N ILE A 9 -7.49 0.11 -0.50
CA ILE A 9 -6.65 -0.95 -1.02
C ILE A 9 -6.08 -0.52 -2.35
N MET A 10 -4.77 -0.61 -2.50
CA MET A 10 -4.09 -0.21 -3.70
C MET A 10 -3.23 -1.34 -4.19
N GLY A 11 -3.44 -1.75 -5.45
CA GLY A 11 -2.61 -2.78 -6.05
C GLY A 11 -1.51 -2.13 -6.88
N VAL A 12 -0.30 -2.64 -6.74
CA VAL A 12 0.85 -2.14 -7.47
C VAL A 12 1.50 -3.33 -8.17
N TYR A 13 1.81 -3.16 -9.45
CA TYR A 13 2.47 -4.24 -10.17
C TYR A 13 3.78 -3.76 -10.75
N ASN A 14 3.72 -2.88 -11.74
CA ASN A 14 4.94 -2.45 -12.41
C ASN A 14 4.84 -0.99 -12.84
N GLU A 15 4.07 -0.21 -12.11
CA GLU A 15 3.89 1.19 -12.41
C GLU A 15 5.17 1.97 -12.18
N GLU A 16 5.21 3.18 -12.71
CA GLU A 16 6.36 4.03 -12.51
C GLU A 16 6.44 4.52 -11.09
N GLU A 17 7.65 4.64 -10.61
CA GLU A 17 7.87 5.01 -9.22
C GLU A 17 7.21 6.33 -8.86
N ILE A 18 7.30 7.33 -9.74
CA ILE A 18 6.75 8.63 -9.42
C ILE A 18 5.23 8.53 -9.24
N TRP A 19 4.60 7.73 -10.06
CA TRP A 19 3.15 7.57 -9.94
C TRP A 19 2.77 6.90 -8.63
N VAL A 20 3.54 5.89 -8.25
CA VAL A 20 3.27 5.19 -6.99
C VAL A 20 3.45 6.13 -5.81
N ARG A 21 4.52 6.93 -5.83
CA ARG A 21 4.74 7.88 -4.74
C ARG A 21 3.61 8.90 -4.66
N GLU A 22 3.21 9.43 -5.80
CA GLU A 22 2.15 10.42 -5.80
C GLU A 22 0.83 9.86 -5.30
N SER A 23 0.53 8.63 -5.70
CA SER A 23 -0.70 7.99 -5.26
C SER A 23 -0.72 7.76 -3.76
N ILE A 24 0.38 7.27 -3.23
CA ILE A 24 0.46 7.01 -1.80
C ILE A 24 0.34 8.32 -1.03
N GLU A 25 1.04 9.34 -1.47
CA GLU A 25 1.01 10.60 -0.74
C GLU A 25 -0.35 11.25 -0.82
N SER A 26 -1.03 11.11 -1.94
CA SER A 26 -2.37 11.65 -2.07
C SER A 26 -3.31 11.03 -1.05
N ILE A 27 -3.21 9.74 -0.85
CA ILE A 27 -4.09 9.06 0.10
C ILE A 27 -3.72 9.42 1.53
N LEU A 28 -2.43 9.47 1.83
CA LEU A 28 -2.00 9.78 3.19
C LEU A 28 -2.30 11.22 3.58
N ASN A 29 -2.43 12.11 2.60
CA ASN A 29 -2.71 13.50 2.88
C ASN A 29 -4.17 13.79 3.08
N GLN A 30 -5.02 12.79 3.02
CA GLN A 30 -6.40 13.01 3.33
C GLN A 30 -6.58 13.18 4.82
N THR A 31 -7.69 13.78 5.17
CA THR A 31 -7.87 14.18 6.56
C THR A 31 -8.29 13.05 7.47
N TYR A 32 -8.51 11.88 6.95
CA TYR A 32 -8.96 10.77 7.78
C TYR A 32 -7.83 10.25 8.62
N LYS A 33 -7.96 10.34 9.90
CA LYS A 33 -6.97 9.77 10.78
C LYS A 33 -7.19 8.29 11.00
N ASN A 34 -8.42 7.85 10.87
CA ASN A 34 -8.75 6.47 11.11
C ASN A 34 -8.73 5.71 9.79
N LEU A 35 -7.58 5.71 9.15
CA LEU A 35 -7.39 5.15 7.82
C LEU A 35 -6.50 3.92 7.89
N GLU A 36 -6.91 2.88 7.22
CA GLU A 36 -6.05 1.73 7.00
C GLU A 36 -5.75 1.64 5.51
N PHE A 37 -4.49 1.74 5.16
CA PHE A 37 -4.08 1.81 3.76
C PHE A 37 -3.34 0.52 3.44
N VAL A 38 -3.99 -0.36 2.68
CA VAL A 38 -3.41 -1.64 2.31
C VAL A 38 -2.79 -1.51 0.93
N ILE A 39 -1.50 -1.75 0.83
CA ILE A 39 -0.79 -1.72 -0.44
C ILE A 39 -0.29 -3.12 -0.74
N ILE A 40 -0.67 -3.64 -1.89
CA ILE A 40 -0.31 -4.99 -2.29
C ILE A 40 0.57 -4.91 -3.53
N LEU A 41 1.81 -5.37 -3.41
CA LEU A 41 2.73 -5.43 -4.54
C LEU A 41 2.57 -6.79 -5.19
N ASP A 42 2.09 -6.78 -6.42
CA ASP A 42 1.75 -8.01 -7.12
C ASP A 42 2.89 -8.47 -8.02
N ASN A 43 4.07 -7.93 -7.81
CA ASN A 43 5.26 -8.32 -8.57
C ASN A 43 6.43 -8.35 -7.60
N PRO A 44 6.68 -9.50 -6.97
CA PRO A 44 7.70 -9.56 -5.91
C PRO A 44 9.11 -9.31 -6.43
N GLU A 45 9.32 -9.38 -7.73
CA GLU A 45 10.63 -9.13 -8.28
C GLU A 45 10.91 -7.66 -8.51
N ASN A 46 9.92 -6.81 -8.39
CA ASN A 46 10.13 -5.39 -8.58
C ASN A 46 10.68 -4.77 -7.31
N LYS A 47 11.99 -4.86 -7.16
CA LYS A 47 12.62 -4.45 -5.92
C LYS A 47 12.57 -2.95 -5.71
N LYS A 48 12.51 -2.19 -6.80
CA LYS A 48 12.42 -0.75 -6.69
C LYS A 48 11.10 -0.34 -6.04
N LEU A 49 10.00 -0.88 -6.52
CA LEU A 49 8.71 -0.53 -5.94
C LEU A 49 8.55 -1.09 -4.54
N LYS A 50 9.11 -2.26 -4.30
CA LYS A 50 9.11 -2.78 -2.94
C LYS A 50 9.79 -1.82 -1.98
N SER A 51 10.94 -1.29 -2.39
CA SER A 51 11.68 -0.35 -1.55
C SER A 51 10.89 0.93 -1.32
N VAL A 52 10.23 1.43 -2.35
CA VAL A 52 9.43 2.63 -2.23
C VAL A 52 8.31 2.44 -1.22
N ILE A 53 7.58 1.34 -1.35
CA ILE A 53 6.45 1.10 -0.48
C ILE A 53 6.92 0.88 0.96
N GLU A 54 8.03 0.18 1.13
CA GLU A 54 8.58 -0.03 2.46
C GLU A 54 8.96 1.29 3.12
N GLU A 55 9.49 2.19 2.32
CA GLU A 55 9.86 3.49 2.85
C GLU A 55 8.65 4.20 3.45
N TYR A 56 7.54 4.19 2.73
CA TYR A 56 6.34 4.83 3.23
C TYR A 56 5.75 4.09 4.42
N SER A 57 5.79 2.78 4.41
CA SER A 57 5.20 2.03 5.50
C SER A 57 5.95 2.24 6.80
N LYS A 58 7.22 2.56 6.71
CA LYS A 58 7.99 2.86 7.92
C LYS A 58 7.68 4.24 8.46
N LYS A 59 7.27 5.15 7.59
CA LYS A 59 6.98 6.51 8.01
C LYS A 59 5.57 6.67 8.52
N ASP A 60 4.65 5.81 8.09
CA ASP A 60 3.24 5.99 8.43
C ASP A 60 2.67 4.65 8.82
N ASN A 61 2.27 4.55 10.08
CA ASN A 61 1.81 3.27 10.60
C ASN A 61 0.40 2.90 10.16
N ARG A 62 -0.24 3.73 9.35
CA ARG A 62 -1.53 3.36 8.77
C ARG A 62 -1.37 2.44 7.58
N ILE A 63 -0.17 2.26 7.07
CA ILE A 63 0.07 1.46 5.88
C ILE A 63 0.30 0.01 6.27
N ARG A 64 -0.40 -0.88 5.57
CA ARG A 64 -0.20 -2.32 5.65
C ARG A 64 0.33 -2.77 4.30
N PHE A 65 1.52 -3.32 4.27
CA PHE A 65 2.18 -3.68 3.02
C PHE A 65 2.24 -5.19 2.90
N TYR A 66 1.74 -5.69 1.78
CA TYR A 66 1.77 -7.11 1.48
C TYR A 66 2.38 -7.33 0.12
N ILE A 67 3.07 -8.44 -0.06
CA ILE A 67 3.60 -8.85 -1.34
C ILE A 67 2.87 -10.11 -1.74
N ASN A 68 2.28 -10.07 -2.94
CA ASN A 68 1.58 -11.22 -3.46
C ASN A 68 2.56 -12.03 -4.27
N GLU A 69 2.96 -13.19 -3.73
CA GLU A 69 3.98 -13.98 -4.36
C GLU A 69 3.36 -14.99 -5.27
N LYS A 70 3.58 -14.77 -6.55
CA LYS A 70 3.18 -15.72 -7.53
C LYS A 70 1.78 -16.18 -7.39
N ASN A 71 1.60 -17.42 -7.23
CA ASN A 71 0.30 -18.01 -7.35
C ASN A 71 -0.46 -18.08 -6.08
N LEU A 72 0.00 -17.40 -5.07
CA LEU A 72 -0.69 -17.54 -3.80
C LEU A 72 -2.05 -16.91 -3.79
N GLY A 73 -2.23 -15.89 -4.54
CA GLY A 73 -3.50 -15.23 -4.52
C GLY A 73 -3.67 -14.35 -3.31
N LEU A 74 -4.58 -13.39 -3.43
CA LEU A 74 -4.74 -12.39 -2.40
C LEU A 74 -5.39 -12.93 -1.15
N ILE A 75 -6.11 -14.00 -1.28
CA ILE A 75 -6.79 -14.55 -0.14
C ILE A 75 -5.81 -14.92 0.95
N ASP A 76 -4.67 -15.40 0.56
CA ASP A 76 -3.70 -15.82 1.54
C ASP A 76 -3.04 -14.66 2.26
N THR A 77 -3.13 -13.48 1.70
CA THR A 77 -2.54 -12.33 2.36
C THR A 77 -3.54 -11.62 3.23
N LEU A 78 -4.77 -11.90 3.07
CA LEU A 78 -5.79 -11.23 3.83
C LEU A 78 -6.23 -12.05 5.01
#